data_106a1163948bcd680a9876cb3f599416
#
_entry.id   106a1163948bcd680a9876cb3f599416
#
_cell.length_a   1.000
_cell.length_b   1.000
_cell.length_c   1.000
_cell.angle_alpha   90.00
_cell.angle_beta   90.00
_cell.angle_gamma   90.00
#
_symmetry.space_group_name_H-M   'P 1'
#
loop_
_entity.id
_entity.type
_entity.pdbx_description
1 polymer ?
#
loop_
_entity_poly.entity_id
_entity_poly.type
_entity_poly.pdbx_seq_one_letter_code
_entity_poly.pdbx_strand_id
1 'polypeptide(L)'
;MTSAMPSSDIVKNKPSSEHIDIVNEVELKPRYDEANLDKFGAVIEIDPVEKALVKKIDLYMMPILWLMYFLNFLDRNAMINGKLNGLDKDLNMKGTEYNTCVSIFFVGYLVGQVPSNMILNRVKPSWYMSGCMLAWAIVSIFPILAKDYHGMFACRFVLGIVEAPFYPGAIYMISQFYTRKEAATRMAVFYTGNLLASSFAGLIAAGVFAGLDGKHGMQGWKWLFLIQGVVTVGVALLAFFTLPNSPLQTRWLTPDERQLAHNRIAIDTTEKREGTNVWKGLREACFDYRLWLFALMGNLHLSANGFKNFMPSVVQTLGFSTTITLVLTCPPYLLAAFASVAVSWSSGYFNERTWHITISKAVAIVGFIIGTATLNVGARYFAMCLFVGAVYGVNNINLAWTAATVGQTNEKKTVAIAIVNTLGNLSFVYTPYLWPDTDKPRFPMAMWASVGFSAGTVVIAWTLRFILSRDNKKIRAANPDAVNFYVY
;
A
#
# COMPACT_ATOMS: atom_id res chain seq x y z
N MET A 1 -78.20 28.95 23.36
CA MET A 1 -78.27 27.87 24.36
C MET A 1 -77.73 26.62 23.69
N THR A 2 -76.76 26.03 24.26
CA THR A 2 -76.13 24.71 24.16
C THR A 2 -74.68 24.79 23.80
N SER A 3 -73.93 24.57 24.86
CA SER A 3 -72.49 24.44 24.89
C SER A 3 -72.07 23.08 24.29
N ALA A 4 -71.03 23.14 23.46
CA ALA A 4 -70.32 21.94 23.01
C ALA A 4 -68.97 21.85 23.74
N MET A 5 -68.73 20.71 24.43
CA MET A 5 -67.48 20.34 25.05
C MET A 5 -66.50 19.87 23.96
N PRO A 6 -65.19 20.10 24.11
CA PRO A 6 -64.20 19.60 23.19
C PRO A 6 -63.76 18.17 23.52
N SER A 7 -63.56 17.38 22.48
CA SER A 7 -63.05 16.00 22.44
C SER A 7 -61.60 15.94 22.90
N SER A 8 -61.32 14.97 23.76
CA SER A 8 -59.97 14.61 24.23
C SER A 8 -59.12 13.99 23.13
N ASP A 9 -58.06 14.68 22.69
CA ASP A 9 -57.02 14.10 21.85
C ASP A 9 -56.08 13.22 22.66
N ILE A 10 -56.07 11.98 22.34
CA ILE A 10 -55.10 10.98 22.81
C ILE A 10 -53.76 11.29 22.17
N VAL A 11 -52.85 11.93 22.94
CA VAL A 11 -51.44 12.10 22.56
C VAL A 11 -50.76 10.74 22.66
N LYS A 12 -50.51 10.10 21.53
CA LYS A 12 -49.58 8.99 21.41
C LYS A 12 -48.16 9.51 21.63
N ASN A 13 -47.58 9.24 22.81
CA ASN A 13 -46.18 9.38 23.08
C ASN A 13 -45.36 8.46 22.15
N LYS A 14 -44.76 9.04 21.13
CA LYS A 14 -43.57 8.46 20.48
C LYS A 14 -42.36 8.77 21.38
N PRO A 15 -41.48 7.82 21.64
CA PRO A 15 -40.22 8.13 22.32
C PRO A 15 -39.40 9.06 21.42
N SER A 16 -39.16 10.27 21.91
CA SER A 16 -38.22 11.20 21.32
C SER A 16 -36.84 10.56 21.33
N SER A 17 -36.31 10.30 20.13
CA SER A 17 -34.88 10.15 19.96
C SER A 17 -34.24 11.47 20.37
N GLU A 18 -33.69 11.53 21.56
CA GLU A 18 -32.75 12.55 21.94
C GLU A 18 -31.52 12.42 20.99
N HIS A 19 -31.59 13.14 19.88
CA HIS A 19 -30.40 13.58 19.21
C HIS A 19 -29.66 14.45 20.19
N ILE A 20 -28.50 13.96 20.63
CA ILE A 20 -27.52 14.78 21.33
C ILE A 20 -26.96 15.76 20.31
N ASP A 21 -27.73 16.81 20.05
CA ASP A 21 -27.25 18.05 19.43
C ASP A 21 -26.53 18.88 20.50
N ILE A 22 -25.39 18.36 21.00
CA ILE A 22 -24.40 19.18 21.67
C ILE A 22 -23.24 19.37 20.68
N VAL A 23 -23.52 20.07 19.61
CA VAL A 23 -22.52 20.90 18.97
C VAL A 23 -22.77 22.30 19.51
N ASN A 24 -22.26 22.58 20.69
CA ASN A 24 -21.93 23.95 21.02
C ASN A 24 -21.06 24.41 19.86
N GLU A 25 -21.54 25.38 19.08
CA GLU A 25 -20.70 26.20 18.21
C GLU A 25 -19.70 26.91 19.12
N VAL A 26 -18.62 26.18 19.44
CA VAL A 26 -17.40 26.85 19.85
C VAL A 26 -17.01 27.64 18.62
N GLU A 27 -17.19 28.93 18.64
CA GLU A 27 -16.57 29.84 17.70
C GLU A 27 -15.11 29.45 17.62
N LEU A 28 -14.75 28.72 16.55
CA LEU A 28 -13.39 28.38 16.18
C LEU A 28 -12.75 29.72 15.75
N LYS A 29 -12.39 30.57 16.73
CA LYS A 29 -11.52 31.70 16.44
C LYS A 29 -10.29 31.11 15.73
N PRO A 30 -9.94 31.62 14.56
CA PRO A 30 -8.73 31.16 13.87
C PRO A 30 -7.56 31.37 14.84
N ARG A 31 -6.99 30.27 15.31
CA ARG A 31 -5.87 30.28 16.29
C ARG A 31 -4.58 30.75 15.64
N TYR A 32 -4.61 31.01 14.34
CA TYR A 32 -3.46 31.40 13.55
C TYR A 32 -3.78 32.72 12.84
N ASP A 33 -2.91 33.73 13.02
CA ASP A 33 -2.94 34.94 12.22
C ASP A 33 -2.75 34.62 10.74
N GLU A 34 -3.43 35.31 9.82
CA GLU A 34 -3.27 35.17 8.38
C GLU A 34 -1.81 35.32 7.94
N ALA A 35 -0.99 36.06 8.70
CA ALA A 35 0.45 36.18 8.50
C ALA A 35 1.24 34.89 8.73
N ASN A 36 0.65 33.86 9.36
CA ASN A 36 1.28 32.58 9.66
C ASN A 36 0.84 31.44 8.72
N LEU A 37 0.18 31.79 7.61
CA LEU A 37 -0.22 30.85 6.58
C LEU A 37 0.69 31.01 5.35
N ASP A 38 1.09 29.87 4.75
CA ASP A 38 1.73 29.91 3.45
C ASP A 38 0.70 30.19 2.34
N LYS A 39 1.19 30.44 1.10
CA LYS A 39 0.34 30.74 -0.07
C LYS A 39 -0.69 29.65 -0.42
N PHE A 40 -0.66 28.50 0.26
CA PHE A 40 -1.58 27.38 0.12
C PHE A 40 -2.46 27.16 1.36
N GLY A 41 -2.41 28.08 2.34
CA GLY A 41 -3.19 28.01 3.58
C GLY A 41 -2.63 27.02 4.62
N ALA A 42 -1.38 26.54 4.46
CA ALA A 42 -0.75 25.70 5.44
C ALA A 42 -0.02 26.56 6.51
N VAL A 43 -0.17 26.20 7.78
CA VAL A 43 0.47 26.90 8.89
C VAL A 43 1.99 26.82 8.78
N ILE A 44 2.67 27.96 8.84
CA ILE A 44 4.13 28.10 8.72
C ILE A 44 4.81 27.76 10.06
N GLU A 45 4.37 28.35 11.14
CA GLU A 45 4.85 28.10 12.50
C GLU A 45 3.86 27.25 13.29
N ILE A 46 4.30 26.07 13.71
CA ILE A 46 3.50 25.15 14.52
C ILE A 46 3.80 25.45 15.99
N ASP A 47 2.74 25.61 16.80
CA ASP A 47 2.82 25.79 18.25
C ASP A 47 3.70 24.69 18.89
N PRO A 48 4.61 25.03 19.82
CA PRO A 48 5.41 24.04 20.55
C PRO A 48 4.57 22.92 21.19
N VAL A 49 3.38 23.23 21.69
CA VAL A 49 2.44 22.24 22.27
C VAL A 49 1.94 21.27 21.20
N GLU A 50 1.62 21.77 20.02
CA GLU A 50 1.22 20.94 18.89
C GLU A 50 2.37 20.06 18.40
N LYS A 51 3.60 20.58 18.34
CA LYS A 51 4.79 19.77 18.01
C LYS A 51 5.02 18.64 19.00
N ALA A 52 4.83 18.90 20.30
CA ALA A 52 4.94 17.88 21.35
C ALA A 52 3.86 16.78 21.20
N LEU A 53 2.62 17.19 20.92
CA LEU A 53 1.52 16.27 20.63
C LEU A 53 1.82 15.38 19.41
N VAL A 54 2.26 15.97 18.30
CA VAL A 54 2.60 15.23 17.08
C VAL A 54 3.72 14.22 17.35
N LYS A 55 4.77 14.61 18.07
CA LYS A 55 5.85 13.72 18.48
C LYS A 55 5.36 12.55 19.34
N LYS A 56 4.40 12.81 20.22
CA LYS A 56 3.78 11.77 21.04
C LYS A 56 2.97 10.79 20.19
N ILE A 57 2.17 11.29 19.23
CA ILE A 57 1.43 10.45 18.28
C ILE A 57 2.41 9.63 17.42
N ASP A 58 3.49 10.24 16.93
CA ASP A 58 4.53 9.55 16.17
C ASP A 58 5.14 8.39 16.97
N LEU A 59 5.40 8.58 18.27
CA LEU A 59 6.04 7.56 19.11
C LEU A 59 5.13 6.36 19.40
N TYR A 60 3.82 6.57 19.57
CA TYR A 60 2.89 5.50 19.95
C TYR A 60 2.23 4.83 18.75
N MET A 61 1.90 5.55 17.68
CA MET A 61 1.14 5.01 16.55
C MET A 61 2.03 4.53 15.40
N MET A 62 3.04 5.34 15.01
CA MET A 62 3.83 5.02 13.82
C MET A 62 4.66 3.74 13.94
N PRO A 63 5.34 3.44 15.07
CA PRO A 63 6.13 2.22 15.17
C PRO A 63 5.28 0.95 15.06
N ILE A 64 4.09 0.94 15.65
CA ILE A 64 3.22 -0.23 15.58
C ILE A 64 2.65 -0.42 14.17
N LEU A 65 2.19 0.66 13.51
CA LEU A 65 1.72 0.58 12.12
C LEU A 65 2.85 0.14 11.17
N TRP A 66 4.06 0.66 11.38
CA TRP A 66 5.23 0.28 10.61
C TRP A 66 5.58 -1.20 10.81
N LEU A 67 5.59 -1.68 12.07
CA LEU A 67 5.88 -3.06 12.40
C LEU A 67 4.82 -4.02 11.84
N MET A 68 3.54 -3.65 11.92
CA MET A 68 2.45 -4.39 11.29
C MET A 68 2.67 -4.52 9.78
N TYR A 69 3.08 -3.43 9.11
CA TYR A 69 3.34 -3.43 7.66
C TYR A 69 4.57 -4.25 7.29
N PHE A 70 5.61 -4.16 8.10
CA PHE A 70 6.80 -4.98 7.95
C PHE A 70 6.46 -6.48 8.03
N LEU A 71 5.72 -6.89 9.07
CA LEU A 71 5.32 -8.29 9.25
C LEU A 71 4.36 -8.78 8.15
N ASN A 72 3.44 -7.92 7.70
CA ASN A 72 2.57 -8.24 6.58
C ASN A 72 3.35 -8.65 5.33
N PHE A 73 4.38 -7.89 4.96
CA PHE A 73 5.23 -8.24 3.81
C PHE A 73 6.19 -9.40 4.11
N LEU A 74 6.60 -9.57 5.35
CA LEU A 74 7.42 -10.70 5.76
C LEU A 74 6.65 -12.02 5.59
N ASP A 75 5.39 -12.08 6.05
CA ASP A 75 4.50 -13.23 5.93
C ASP A 75 4.22 -13.58 4.45
N ARG A 76 4.05 -12.57 3.58
CA ARG A 76 3.92 -12.78 2.14
C ARG A 76 5.16 -13.42 1.52
N ASN A 77 6.34 -12.99 1.94
CA ASN A 77 7.62 -13.49 1.42
C ASN A 77 7.97 -14.89 1.94
N ALA A 78 7.31 -15.40 2.99
CA ALA A 78 7.58 -16.74 3.54
C ALA A 78 7.45 -17.84 2.50
N MET A 79 6.40 -17.82 1.67
CA MET A 79 6.20 -18.80 0.60
C MET A 79 7.29 -18.71 -0.46
N ILE A 80 7.68 -17.48 -0.83
CA ILE A 80 8.68 -17.23 -1.87
C ILE A 80 10.04 -17.78 -1.43
N ASN A 81 10.43 -17.53 -0.18
CA ASN A 81 11.67 -18.04 0.40
C ASN A 81 11.58 -19.55 0.70
N GLY A 82 10.41 -20.05 1.14
CA GLY A 82 10.16 -21.46 1.41
C GLY A 82 10.36 -22.37 0.20
N LYS A 83 10.12 -21.86 -1.03
CA LYS A 83 10.41 -22.61 -2.28
C LYS A 83 11.87 -23.04 -2.35
N LEU A 84 12.81 -22.22 -1.88
CA LEU A 84 14.24 -22.56 -1.86
C LEU A 84 14.59 -23.66 -0.84
N ASN A 85 13.74 -23.90 0.14
CA ASN A 85 13.88 -24.98 1.13
C ASN A 85 12.95 -26.18 0.84
N GLY A 86 12.52 -26.34 -0.42
CA GLY A 86 11.81 -27.53 -0.88
C GLY A 86 10.30 -27.55 -0.62
N LEU A 87 9.66 -26.43 -0.30
CA LEU A 87 8.22 -26.32 -0.09
C LEU A 87 7.40 -26.92 -1.25
N ASP A 88 7.81 -26.65 -2.49
CA ASP A 88 7.15 -27.16 -3.70
C ASP A 88 7.28 -28.69 -3.85
N LYS A 89 8.41 -29.24 -3.44
CA LYS A 89 8.66 -30.69 -3.44
C LYS A 89 7.88 -31.41 -2.35
N ASP A 90 7.89 -30.86 -1.12
CA ASP A 90 7.20 -31.44 0.03
C ASP A 90 5.67 -31.48 -0.16
N LEU A 91 5.12 -30.49 -0.86
CA LEU A 91 3.69 -30.41 -1.21
C LEU A 91 3.36 -31.07 -2.57
N ASN A 92 4.32 -31.75 -3.20
CA ASN A 92 4.18 -32.41 -4.50
C ASN A 92 3.59 -31.52 -5.60
N MET A 93 3.95 -30.24 -5.59
CA MET A 93 3.46 -29.26 -6.57
C MET A 93 4.02 -29.56 -7.97
N LYS A 94 3.14 -29.55 -8.96
CA LYS A 94 3.47 -29.87 -10.36
C LYS A 94 3.18 -28.69 -11.29
N GLY A 95 3.96 -28.57 -12.34
CA GLY A 95 3.73 -27.59 -13.40
C GLY A 95 3.60 -26.16 -12.87
N THR A 96 2.43 -25.56 -13.03
CA THR A 96 2.14 -24.18 -12.63
C THR A 96 1.46 -24.01 -11.26
N GLU A 97 1.33 -25.09 -10.47
CA GLU A 97 0.62 -25.07 -9.19
C GLU A 97 1.22 -24.08 -8.18
N TYR A 98 2.56 -24.00 -8.13
CA TYR A 98 3.24 -22.99 -7.31
C TYR A 98 2.84 -21.56 -7.74
N ASN A 99 2.85 -21.29 -9.04
CA ASN A 99 2.49 -19.99 -9.59
C ASN A 99 1.03 -19.64 -9.30
N THR A 100 0.15 -20.67 -9.33
CA THR A 100 -1.26 -20.53 -8.95
C THR A 100 -1.43 -20.17 -7.46
N CYS A 101 -0.65 -20.76 -6.57
CA CYS A 101 -0.62 -20.40 -5.14
C CYS A 101 -0.16 -18.95 -4.91
N VAL A 102 0.76 -18.45 -5.74
CA VAL A 102 1.17 -17.03 -5.68
C VAL A 102 0.04 -16.12 -6.20
N SER A 103 -0.61 -16.49 -7.30
CA SER A 103 -1.69 -15.71 -7.93
C SER A 103 -2.93 -15.66 -7.08
N ILE A 104 -3.36 -16.77 -6.51
CA ILE A 104 -4.62 -16.88 -5.77
C ILE A 104 -4.67 -16.00 -4.52
N PHE A 105 -3.52 -15.74 -3.93
CA PHE A 105 -3.40 -14.77 -2.85
C PHE A 105 -3.88 -13.37 -3.30
N PHE A 106 -3.46 -12.92 -4.48
CA PHE A 106 -3.86 -11.61 -5.01
C PHE A 106 -5.34 -11.59 -5.41
N VAL A 107 -5.89 -12.71 -5.89
CA VAL A 107 -7.35 -12.83 -6.13
C VAL A 107 -8.11 -12.64 -4.81
N GLY A 108 -7.72 -13.36 -3.75
CA GLY A 108 -8.28 -13.19 -2.41
C GLY A 108 -8.17 -11.75 -1.90
N TYR A 109 -7.00 -11.13 -2.10
CA TYR A 109 -6.74 -9.73 -1.72
C TYR A 109 -7.68 -8.75 -2.43
N LEU A 110 -7.87 -8.88 -3.75
CA LEU A 110 -8.77 -8.03 -4.53
C LEU A 110 -10.24 -8.20 -4.11
N VAL A 111 -10.67 -9.44 -3.89
CA VAL A 111 -12.04 -9.76 -3.44
C VAL A 111 -12.30 -9.22 -2.03
N GLY A 112 -11.33 -9.35 -1.13
CA GLY A 112 -11.42 -8.87 0.25
C GLY A 112 -11.40 -7.34 0.39
N GLN A 113 -10.79 -6.62 -0.55
CA GLN A 113 -10.53 -5.19 -0.43
C GLN A 113 -11.81 -4.33 -0.40
N VAL A 114 -12.80 -4.64 -1.24
CA VAL A 114 -14.04 -3.85 -1.33
C VAL A 114 -14.92 -4.03 -0.09
N PRO A 115 -15.27 -5.27 0.36
CA PRO A 115 -16.05 -5.46 1.59
C PRO A 115 -15.37 -4.87 2.81
N SER A 116 -14.05 -5.02 2.90
CA SER A 116 -13.26 -4.52 4.00
C SER A 116 -13.33 -3.00 4.16
N ASN A 117 -13.19 -2.25 3.07
CA ASN A 117 -13.29 -0.79 3.10
C ASN A 117 -14.69 -0.32 3.55
N MET A 118 -15.74 -1.07 3.24
CA MET A 118 -17.10 -0.78 3.71
C MET A 118 -17.24 -1.00 5.22
N ILE A 119 -16.59 -2.02 5.76
CA ILE A 119 -16.61 -2.36 7.19
C ILE A 119 -15.78 -1.35 7.99
N LEU A 120 -14.61 -0.96 7.51
CA LEU A 120 -13.67 -0.04 8.18
C LEU A 120 -14.34 1.26 8.62
N ASN A 121 -15.25 1.80 7.82
CA ASN A 121 -15.96 3.04 8.12
C ASN A 121 -17.06 2.89 9.20
N ARG A 122 -17.40 1.66 9.60
CA ARG A 122 -18.50 1.35 10.54
C ARG A 122 -18.04 0.82 11.88
N VAL A 123 -16.79 0.40 11.99
CA VAL A 123 -16.22 -0.21 13.19
C VAL A 123 -15.07 0.63 13.74
N LYS A 124 -14.70 0.37 15.00
CA LYS A 124 -13.54 1.01 15.64
C LYS A 124 -12.26 0.59 14.93
N PRO A 125 -11.49 1.52 14.33
CA PRO A 125 -10.32 1.17 13.50
C PRO A 125 -9.29 0.31 14.22
N SER A 126 -9.00 0.58 15.52
CA SER A 126 -8.00 -0.20 16.26
C SER A 126 -8.40 -1.67 16.41
N TRP A 127 -9.65 -1.95 16.75
CA TRP A 127 -10.16 -3.32 16.88
C TRP A 127 -10.19 -4.05 15.55
N TYR A 128 -10.62 -3.35 14.51
CA TYR A 128 -10.70 -3.93 13.17
C TYR A 128 -9.32 -4.28 12.62
N MET A 129 -8.37 -3.33 12.69
CA MET A 129 -7.00 -3.53 12.19
C MET A 129 -6.26 -4.62 12.94
N SER A 130 -6.33 -4.59 14.30
CA SER A 130 -5.69 -5.62 15.13
C SER A 130 -6.35 -6.99 14.95
N GLY A 131 -7.69 -7.03 14.82
CA GLY A 131 -8.43 -8.27 14.56
C GLY A 131 -8.09 -8.88 13.21
N CYS A 132 -8.00 -8.08 12.15
CA CYS A 132 -7.54 -8.54 10.84
C CYS A 132 -6.09 -9.04 10.90
N MET A 133 -5.21 -8.34 11.65
CA MET A 133 -3.83 -8.80 11.85
C MET A 133 -3.77 -10.15 12.55
N LEU A 134 -4.55 -10.32 13.61
CA LEU A 134 -4.62 -11.60 14.31
C LEU A 134 -5.15 -12.71 13.40
N ALA A 135 -6.18 -12.42 12.60
CA ALA A 135 -6.73 -13.38 11.64
C ALA A 135 -5.69 -13.81 10.61
N TRP A 136 -4.97 -12.85 9.96
CA TRP A 136 -3.94 -13.25 9.00
C TRP A 136 -2.76 -13.96 9.65
N ALA A 137 -2.37 -13.58 10.87
CA ALA A 137 -1.29 -14.24 11.61
C ALA A 137 -1.63 -15.73 11.88
N ILE A 138 -2.87 -16.02 12.29
CA ILE A 138 -3.34 -17.39 12.46
C ILE A 138 -3.35 -18.15 11.12
N VAL A 139 -3.89 -17.52 10.06
CA VAL A 139 -3.94 -18.14 8.74
C VAL A 139 -2.53 -18.36 8.16
N SER A 140 -1.57 -17.49 8.46
CA SER A 140 -0.17 -17.65 8.01
C SER A 140 0.56 -18.82 8.68
N ILE A 141 0.06 -19.34 9.81
CA ILE A 141 0.59 -20.55 10.46
C ILE A 141 0.04 -21.84 9.81
N PHE A 142 -1.19 -21.82 9.28
CA PHE A 142 -1.83 -23.02 8.72
C PHE A 142 -1.07 -23.75 7.60
N PRO A 143 -0.26 -23.10 6.75
CA PRO A 143 0.59 -23.80 5.79
C PRO A 143 1.43 -24.93 6.36
N ILE A 144 1.75 -24.90 7.65
CA ILE A 144 2.48 -25.98 8.37
C ILE A 144 1.73 -27.32 8.30
N LEU A 145 0.39 -27.24 8.31
CA LEU A 145 -0.50 -28.41 8.27
C LEU A 145 -0.82 -28.86 6.85
N ALA A 146 -0.46 -28.08 5.83
CA ALA A 146 -0.70 -28.42 4.45
C ALA A 146 0.13 -29.66 4.07
N LYS A 147 -0.54 -30.63 3.45
CA LYS A 147 0.06 -31.91 2.97
C LYS A 147 0.19 -31.93 1.46
N ASP A 148 -0.50 -31.05 0.77
CA ASP A 148 -0.61 -30.98 -0.67
C ASP A 148 -0.80 -29.55 -1.18
N TYR A 149 -0.87 -29.41 -2.50
CA TYR A 149 -1.17 -28.17 -3.21
C TYR A 149 -2.49 -27.52 -2.77
N HIS A 150 -3.58 -28.33 -2.59
CA HIS A 150 -4.90 -27.79 -2.30
C HIS A 150 -4.96 -27.12 -0.93
N GLY A 151 -4.29 -27.69 0.08
CA GLY A 151 -4.15 -27.07 1.39
C GLY A 151 -3.44 -25.71 1.34
N MET A 152 -2.32 -25.65 0.61
CA MET A 152 -1.59 -24.39 0.42
C MET A 152 -2.42 -23.36 -0.36
N PHE A 153 -3.11 -23.76 -1.42
CA PHE A 153 -4.00 -22.93 -2.23
C PHE A 153 -5.09 -22.27 -1.37
N ALA A 154 -5.79 -23.07 -0.54
CA ALA A 154 -6.83 -22.56 0.35
C ALA A 154 -6.27 -21.56 1.38
N CYS A 155 -5.14 -21.88 2.02
CA CYS A 155 -4.46 -20.97 2.95
C CYS A 155 -4.10 -19.65 2.29
N ARG A 156 -3.56 -19.67 1.06
CA ARG A 156 -3.17 -18.45 0.31
C ARG A 156 -4.36 -17.59 -0.08
N PHE A 157 -5.46 -18.20 -0.51
CA PHE A 157 -6.69 -17.48 -0.83
C PHE A 157 -7.28 -16.77 0.38
N VAL A 158 -7.43 -17.49 1.51
CA VAL A 158 -7.95 -16.93 2.76
C VAL A 158 -7.02 -15.85 3.30
N LEU A 159 -5.68 -16.08 3.25
CA LEU A 159 -4.68 -15.09 3.64
C LEU A 159 -4.86 -13.78 2.86
N GLY A 160 -5.08 -13.86 1.54
CA GLY A 160 -5.35 -12.68 0.73
C GLY A 160 -6.56 -11.89 1.21
N ILE A 161 -7.67 -12.57 1.52
CA ILE A 161 -8.90 -11.91 2.00
C ILE A 161 -8.67 -11.20 3.34
N VAL A 162 -8.02 -11.85 4.31
CA VAL A 162 -7.84 -11.29 5.66
C VAL A 162 -6.75 -10.23 5.74
N GLU A 163 -5.82 -10.18 4.79
CA GLU A 163 -4.81 -9.13 4.67
C GLU A 163 -5.31 -7.87 3.94
N ALA A 164 -6.33 -8.00 3.09
CA ALA A 164 -6.82 -6.92 2.25
C ALA A 164 -7.18 -5.62 3.02
N PRO A 165 -7.73 -5.68 4.25
CA PRO A 165 -8.09 -4.52 5.06
C PRO A 165 -6.92 -3.65 5.49
N PHE A 166 -5.72 -4.22 5.60
CA PHE A 166 -4.63 -3.61 6.37
C PHE A 166 -4.15 -2.30 5.75
N TYR A 167 -3.78 -2.29 4.48
CA TYR A 167 -3.20 -1.10 3.84
C TYR A 167 -4.16 0.10 3.80
N PRO A 168 -5.42 -0.05 3.35
CA PRO A 168 -6.40 1.03 3.41
C PRO A 168 -6.67 1.51 4.83
N GLY A 169 -6.75 0.57 5.79
CA GLY A 169 -6.97 0.87 7.21
C GLY A 169 -5.84 1.69 7.83
N ALA A 170 -4.58 1.37 7.50
CA ALA A 170 -3.42 2.13 7.96
C ALA A 170 -3.42 3.56 7.40
N ILE A 171 -3.71 3.73 6.11
CA ILE A 171 -3.85 5.06 5.48
C ILE A 171 -4.97 5.86 6.14
N TYR A 172 -6.12 5.22 6.39
CA TYR A 172 -7.24 5.84 7.08
C TYR A 172 -6.85 6.31 8.48
N MET A 173 -6.16 5.49 9.28
CA MET A 173 -5.67 5.87 10.60
C MET A 173 -4.70 7.04 10.54
N ILE A 174 -3.72 7.02 9.63
CA ILE A 174 -2.78 8.13 9.44
C ILE A 174 -3.53 9.41 9.11
N SER A 175 -4.53 9.36 8.24
CA SER A 175 -5.32 10.55 7.86
C SER A 175 -6.19 11.11 8.98
N GLN A 176 -6.50 10.33 10.02
CA GLN A 176 -7.28 10.78 11.16
C GLN A 176 -6.46 11.51 12.24
N PHE A 177 -5.13 11.29 12.27
CA PHE A 177 -4.27 11.83 13.32
C PHE A 177 -3.29 12.88 12.81
N TYR A 178 -3.04 12.95 11.49
CA TYR A 178 -2.07 13.87 10.90
C TYR A 178 -2.71 14.79 9.86
N THR A 179 -2.26 16.03 9.86
CA THR A 179 -2.60 17.01 8.82
C THR A 179 -2.09 16.55 7.45
N ARG A 180 -2.64 17.08 6.35
CA ARG A 180 -2.25 16.72 4.99
C ARG A 180 -0.74 16.82 4.74
N LYS A 181 -0.10 17.87 5.28
CA LYS A 181 1.34 18.11 5.18
C LYS A 181 2.14 17.06 5.93
N GLU A 182 1.69 16.71 7.13
CA GLU A 182 2.33 15.73 8.00
C GLU A 182 2.15 14.29 7.51
N ALA A 183 0.94 13.95 7.04
CA ALA A 183 0.59 12.62 6.56
C ALA A 183 1.50 12.13 5.43
N ALA A 184 1.92 13.03 4.52
CA ALA A 184 2.82 12.65 3.42
C ALA A 184 4.14 12.04 3.90
N THR A 185 4.77 12.67 4.91
CA THR A 185 6.03 12.17 5.49
C THR A 185 5.81 10.85 6.23
N ARG A 186 4.71 10.72 7.01
CA ARG A 186 4.40 9.50 7.78
C ARG A 186 4.04 8.34 6.86
N MET A 187 3.36 8.58 5.75
CA MET A 187 3.13 7.57 4.71
C MET A 187 4.43 7.10 4.07
N ALA A 188 5.38 8.01 3.82
CA ALA A 188 6.70 7.62 3.30
C ALA A 188 7.45 6.72 4.31
N VAL A 189 7.46 7.09 5.60
CA VAL A 189 8.04 6.27 6.66
C VAL A 189 7.33 4.91 6.75
N PHE A 190 6.00 4.89 6.75
CA PHE A 190 5.21 3.66 6.77
C PHE A 190 5.57 2.73 5.60
N TYR A 191 5.72 3.29 4.39
CA TYR A 191 6.06 2.50 3.19
C TYR A 191 7.44 1.85 3.25
N THR A 192 8.39 2.40 4.02
CA THR A 192 9.71 1.76 4.23
C THR A 192 9.60 0.39 4.87
N GLY A 193 8.53 0.12 5.64
CA GLY A 193 8.28 -1.20 6.23
C GLY A 193 8.21 -2.33 5.20
N ASN A 194 7.52 -2.10 4.07
CA ASN A 194 7.48 -3.05 2.96
C ASN A 194 8.87 -3.29 2.33
N LEU A 195 9.62 -2.23 2.06
CA LEU A 195 10.93 -2.34 1.42
C LEU A 195 11.94 -3.06 2.31
N LEU A 196 11.96 -2.71 3.61
CA LEU A 196 12.81 -3.38 4.58
C LEU A 196 12.38 -4.82 4.84
N ALA A 197 11.07 -5.12 4.89
CA ALA A 197 10.60 -6.50 4.97
C ALA A 197 11.09 -7.34 3.79
N SER A 198 11.00 -6.82 2.58
CA SER A 198 11.50 -7.51 1.38
C SER A 198 13.03 -7.72 1.43
N SER A 199 13.78 -6.75 1.99
CA SER A 199 15.22 -6.85 2.16
C SER A 199 15.61 -7.91 3.19
N PHE A 200 14.95 -7.90 4.35
CA PHE A 200 15.29 -8.79 5.47
C PHE A 200 14.63 -10.17 5.40
N ALA A 201 13.60 -10.36 4.58
CA ALA A 201 12.90 -11.64 4.48
C ALA A 201 13.85 -12.79 4.10
N GLY A 202 14.77 -12.56 3.17
CA GLY A 202 15.78 -13.54 2.79
C GLY A 202 16.77 -13.84 3.92
N LEU A 203 17.23 -12.82 4.65
CA LEU A 203 18.15 -12.99 5.78
C LEU A 203 17.52 -13.79 6.92
N ILE A 204 16.26 -13.49 7.26
CA ILE A 204 15.50 -14.23 8.27
C ILE A 204 15.32 -15.68 7.85
N ALA A 205 14.91 -15.91 6.59
CA ALA A 205 14.76 -17.26 6.06
C ALA A 205 16.10 -18.04 6.06
N ALA A 206 17.21 -17.40 5.68
CA ALA A 206 18.53 -18.00 5.73
C ALA A 206 18.91 -18.46 7.16
N GLY A 207 18.69 -17.61 8.15
CA GLY A 207 18.94 -17.93 9.56
C GLY A 207 18.06 -19.09 10.06
N VAL A 208 16.76 -19.08 9.74
CA VAL A 208 15.82 -20.13 10.12
C VAL A 208 16.20 -21.47 9.47
N PHE A 209 16.51 -21.47 8.17
CA PHE A 209 16.86 -22.71 7.46
C PHE A 209 18.20 -23.27 7.94
N ALA A 210 19.22 -22.43 8.15
CA ALA A 210 20.50 -22.90 8.67
C ALA A 210 20.42 -23.44 10.10
N GLY A 211 19.53 -22.90 10.92
CA GLY A 211 19.46 -23.24 12.34
C GLY A 211 18.42 -24.31 12.70
N LEU A 212 17.31 -24.42 11.95
CA LEU A 212 16.12 -25.17 12.37
C LEU A 212 15.66 -26.23 11.36
N ASP A 213 16.23 -26.28 10.13
CA ASP A 213 15.84 -27.29 9.16
C ASP A 213 16.09 -28.71 9.67
N GLY A 214 15.09 -29.58 9.56
CA GLY A 214 15.10 -30.96 10.05
C GLY A 214 14.92 -31.12 11.59
N LYS A 215 14.98 -30.04 12.39
CA LYS A 215 14.75 -30.13 13.84
C LYS A 215 13.31 -30.50 14.15
N HIS A 216 13.15 -31.40 15.11
CA HIS A 216 11.84 -31.97 15.51
C HIS A 216 11.08 -32.62 14.33
N GLY A 217 11.77 -33.07 13.29
CA GLY A 217 11.17 -33.69 12.12
C GLY A 217 10.42 -32.72 11.19
N MET A 218 10.63 -31.40 11.36
CA MET A 218 10.00 -30.36 10.56
C MET A 218 11.00 -29.75 9.59
N GLN A 219 10.56 -29.52 8.35
CA GLN A 219 11.32 -28.80 7.33
C GLN A 219 11.47 -27.31 7.70
N GLY A 220 12.56 -26.69 7.24
CA GLY A 220 12.88 -25.31 7.56
C GLY A 220 11.82 -24.29 7.12
N TRP A 221 11.15 -24.54 5.97
CA TRP A 221 10.06 -23.67 5.53
C TRP A 221 8.86 -23.69 6.49
N LYS A 222 8.55 -24.79 7.16
CA LYS A 222 7.49 -24.86 8.19
C LYS A 222 7.86 -24.05 9.41
N TRP A 223 9.14 -24.11 9.83
CA TRP A 223 9.65 -23.27 10.91
C TRP A 223 9.55 -21.78 10.56
N LEU A 224 9.81 -21.41 9.32
CA LEU A 224 9.69 -20.04 8.87
C LEU A 224 8.26 -19.49 9.05
N PHE A 225 7.26 -20.24 8.57
CA PHE A 225 5.84 -19.87 8.76
C PHE A 225 5.44 -19.83 10.22
N LEU A 226 5.88 -20.79 11.05
CA LEU A 226 5.58 -20.83 12.47
C LEU A 226 6.12 -19.60 13.20
N ILE A 227 7.41 -19.32 13.03
CA ILE A 227 8.07 -18.22 13.75
C ILE A 227 7.47 -16.88 13.34
N GLN A 228 7.31 -16.64 12.04
CA GLN A 228 6.72 -15.40 11.54
C GLN A 228 5.28 -15.24 12.02
N GLY A 229 4.45 -16.27 11.91
CA GLY A 229 3.07 -16.24 12.38
C GLY A 229 2.95 -15.99 13.87
N VAL A 230 3.76 -16.65 14.71
CA VAL A 230 3.75 -16.44 16.18
C VAL A 230 4.18 -15.01 16.53
N VAL A 231 5.22 -14.49 15.91
CA VAL A 231 5.65 -13.09 16.09
C VAL A 231 4.53 -12.13 15.68
N THR A 232 3.89 -12.39 14.54
CA THR A 232 2.76 -11.59 14.05
C THR A 232 1.57 -11.63 15.00
N VAL A 233 1.26 -12.80 15.61
CA VAL A 233 0.23 -12.91 16.69
C VAL A 233 0.60 -12.03 17.88
N GLY A 234 1.84 -12.08 18.36
CA GLY A 234 2.31 -11.25 19.46
C GLY A 234 2.14 -9.75 19.19
N VAL A 235 2.51 -9.31 17.99
CA VAL A 235 2.35 -7.90 17.58
C VAL A 235 0.87 -7.54 17.38
N ALA A 236 0.03 -8.45 16.88
CA ALA A 236 -1.41 -8.23 16.76
C ALA A 236 -2.06 -7.99 18.13
N LEU A 237 -1.67 -8.80 19.14
CA LEU A 237 -2.14 -8.62 20.51
C LEU A 237 -1.66 -7.27 21.10
N LEU A 238 -0.41 -6.88 20.86
CA LEU A 238 0.09 -5.57 21.26
C LEU A 238 -0.69 -4.43 20.59
N ALA A 239 -1.04 -4.58 19.31
CA ALA A 239 -1.76 -3.59 18.53
C ALA A 239 -3.16 -3.29 19.11
N PHE A 240 -3.87 -4.25 19.71
CA PHE A 240 -5.15 -4.01 20.38
C PHE A 240 -5.06 -2.98 21.52
N PHE A 241 -3.90 -2.88 22.19
CA PHE A 241 -3.69 -1.97 23.29
C PHE A 241 -3.08 -0.63 22.88
N THR A 242 -2.27 -0.62 21.81
CA THR A 242 -1.49 0.56 21.40
C THR A 242 -2.19 1.39 20.32
N LEU A 243 -2.90 0.76 19.39
CA LEU A 243 -3.56 1.49 18.32
C LEU A 243 -4.72 2.36 18.83
N PRO A 244 -4.79 3.64 18.44
CA PRO A 244 -5.89 4.52 18.78
C PRO A 244 -7.11 4.27 17.89
N ASN A 245 -8.31 4.68 18.35
CA ASN A 245 -9.53 4.64 17.54
C ASN A 245 -9.76 5.95 16.79
N SER A 246 -9.83 7.03 17.54
CA SER A 246 -9.99 8.39 17.04
C SER A 246 -9.27 9.37 17.99
N PRO A 247 -8.97 10.59 17.59
CA PRO A 247 -8.32 11.57 18.46
C PRO A 247 -9.02 11.72 19.81
N LEU A 248 -10.35 11.84 19.84
CA LEU A 248 -11.14 12.01 21.07
C LEU A 248 -11.19 10.76 21.97
N GLN A 249 -10.98 9.56 21.41
CA GLN A 249 -11.10 8.28 22.14
C GLN A 249 -9.74 7.65 22.47
N THR A 250 -8.64 8.33 22.18
CA THR A 250 -7.29 7.81 22.38
C THR A 250 -6.93 7.75 23.86
N ARG A 251 -6.61 6.56 24.37
CA ARG A 251 -6.42 6.29 25.81
C ARG A 251 -5.18 6.96 26.41
N TRP A 252 -4.10 7.04 25.64
CA TRP A 252 -2.79 7.57 26.07
C TRP A 252 -2.64 9.09 25.87
N LEU A 253 -3.67 9.80 25.34
CA LEU A 253 -3.75 11.26 25.29
C LEU A 253 -4.51 11.80 26.50
N THR A 254 -4.05 12.93 27.05
CA THR A 254 -4.81 13.71 28.05
C THR A 254 -6.07 14.32 27.43
N PRO A 255 -7.06 14.74 28.22
CA PRO A 255 -8.27 15.38 27.67
C PRO A 255 -7.97 16.58 26.77
N ASP A 256 -7.01 17.45 27.19
CA ASP A 256 -6.61 18.63 26.40
C ASP A 256 -5.91 18.25 25.10
N GLU A 257 -5.02 17.24 25.15
CA GLU A 257 -4.36 16.70 23.96
C GLU A 257 -5.35 16.06 22.98
N ARG A 258 -6.41 15.39 23.46
CA ARG A 258 -7.47 14.82 22.61
C ARG A 258 -8.22 15.92 21.86
N GLN A 259 -8.60 16.99 22.59
CA GLN A 259 -9.31 18.11 21.99
C GLN A 259 -8.41 18.85 20.99
N LEU A 260 -7.14 19.07 21.33
CA LEU A 260 -6.17 19.67 20.40
C LEU A 260 -5.98 18.80 19.15
N ALA A 261 -5.80 17.49 19.30
CA ALA A 261 -5.67 16.56 18.18
C ALA A 261 -6.89 16.55 17.27
N HIS A 262 -8.09 16.65 17.83
CA HIS A 262 -9.33 16.72 17.07
C HIS A 262 -9.47 18.05 16.32
N ASN A 263 -9.25 19.17 17.01
CA ASN A 263 -9.43 20.51 16.45
C ASN A 263 -8.45 20.77 15.29
N ARG A 264 -7.19 20.36 15.40
CA ARG A 264 -6.19 20.55 14.35
C ARG A 264 -6.56 19.83 13.04
N ILE A 265 -7.13 18.61 13.13
CA ILE A 265 -7.60 17.88 11.95
C ILE A 265 -8.88 18.51 11.38
N ALA A 266 -9.79 18.96 12.25
CA ALA A 266 -11.02 19.64 11.82
C ALA A 266 -10.70 20.95 11.06
N ILE A 267 -9.67 21.69 11.47
CA ILE A 267 -9.21 22.93 10.80
C ILE A 267 -8.54 22.60 9.46
N ASP A 268 -7.70 21.56 9.40
CA ASP A 268 -7.02 21.13 8.15
C ASP A 268 -8.01 20.54 7.13
N THR A 269 -9.17 20.08 7.60
CA THR A 269 -10.25 19.56 6.76
C THR A 269 -11.12 20.73 6.27
N THR A 270 -10.73 21.38 5.18
CA THR A 270 -11.34 22.61 4.63
C THR A 270 -12.73 22.43 4.02
N GLU A 271 -13.29 21.25 4.03
CA GLU A 271 -14.68 21.02 3.61
C GLU A 271 -15.41 20.22 4.68
N LYS A 272 -16.41 20.87 5.31
CA LYS A 272 -17.54 20.13 5.86
C LYS A 272 -17.95 19.14 4.76
N ARG A 273 -17.86 17.84 5.03
CA ARG A 273 -18.43 16.82 4.16
C ARG A 273 -19.95 17.04 4.12
N GLU A 274 -20.38 18.01 3.34
CA GLU A 274 -21.73 17.95 2.80
C GLU A 274 -21.78 16.67 2.02
N GLY A 275 -22.69 15.78 2.35
CA GLY A 275 -22.81 14.42 1.86
C GLY A 275 -22.76 14.31 0.35
N THR A 276 -21.57 14.39 -0.19
CA THR A 276 -21.31 14.20 -1.60
C THR A 276 -21.43 12.72 -1.88
N ASN A 277 -22.27 12.43 -2.83
CA ASN A 277 -22.62 11.08 -3.21
C ASN A 277 -21.38 10.40 -3.79
N VAL A 278 -20.79 9.43 -3.07
CA VAL A 278 -19.63 8.64 -3.52
C VAL A 278 -19.84 8.09 -4.94
N TRP A 279 -21.09 7.76 -5.30
CA TRP A 279 -21.48 7.34 -6.64
C TRP A 279 -21.26 8.41 -7.71
N LYS A 280 -21.39 9.70 -7.36
CA LYS A 280 -21.10 10.80 -8.28
C LYS A 280 -19.60 10.85 -8.55
N GLY A 281 -18.76 10.77 -7.50
CA GLY A 281 -17.31 10.73 -7.64
C GLY A 281 -16.84 9.50 -8.46
N LEU A 282 -17.45 8.33 -8.25
CA LEU A 282 -17.19 7.12 -9.03
C LEU A 282 -17.53 7.33 -10.51
N ARG A 283 -18.73 7.85 -10.79
CA ARG A 283 -19.16 8.13 -12.15
C ARG A 283 -18.23 9.11 -12.84
N GLU A 284 -17.92 10.24 -12.21
CA GLU A 284 -17.00 11.26 -12.76
C GLU A 284 -15.60 10.70 -12.99
N ALA A 285 -15.10 9.84 -12.09
CA ALA A 285 -13.80 9.17 -12.27
C ALA A 285 -13.83 8.20 -13.45
N CYS A 286 -14.86 7.35 -13.56
CA CYS A 286 -14.93 6.35 -14.62
C CYS A 286 -15.11 6.96 -16.03
N PHE A 287 -15.74 8.14 -16.13
CA PHE A 287 -15.88 8.85 -17.40
C PHE A 287 -14.65 9.69 -17.79
N ASP A 288 -13.68 9.83 -16.89
CA ASP A 288 -12.40 10.51 -17.20
C ASP A 288 -11.44 9.53 -17.89
N TYR A 289 -11.25 9.68 -19.18
CA TYR A 289 -10.35 8.80 -19.96
C TYR A 289 -8.91 8.79 -19.43
N ARG A 290 -8.48 9.87 -18.76
CA ARG A 290 -7.14 9.99 -18.16
C ARG A 290 -6.95 8.97 -17.04
N LEU A 291 -8.03 8.67 -16.28
CA LEU A 291 -7.99 7.64 -15.26
C LEU A 291 -7.57 6.29 -15.83
N TRP A 292 -8.13 5.91 -16.97
CA TRP A 292 -7.85 4.60 -17.58
C TRP A 292 -6.42 4.52 -18.12
N LEU A 293 -5.86 5.64 -18.59
CA LEU A 293 -4.44 5.69 -18.96
C LEU A 293 -3.52 5.53 -17.74
N PHE A 294 -3.84 6.18 -16.61
CA PHE A 294 -3.10 5.97 -15.35
C PHE A 294 -3.24 4.55 -14.82
N ALA A 295 -4.43 3.96 -14.93
CA ALA A 295 -4.66 2.57 -14.52
C ALA A 295 -3.87 1.58 -15.40
N LEU A 296 -3.87 1.79 -16.71
CA LEU A 296 -3.07 0.99 -17.64
C LEU A 296 -1.55 1.15 -17.38
N MET A 297 -1.09 2.39 -17.15
CA MET A 297 0.30 2.66 -16.77
C MET A 297 0.67 1.94 -15.48
N GLY A 298 -0.20 1.98 -14.47
CA GLY A 298 -0.02 1.28 -13.19
C GLY A 298 0.01 -0.24 -13.35
N ASN A 299 -0.88 -0.80 -14.18
CA ASN A 299 -0.92 -2.24 -14.47
C ASN A 299 0.37 -2.70 -15.17
N LEU A 300 0.78 -2.02 -16.25
CA LEU A 300 2.02 -2.32 -16.97
C LEU A 300 3.25 -2.17 -16.06
N HIS A 301 3.28 -1.14 -15.22
CA HIS A 301 4.35 -0.93 -14.26
C HIS A 301 4.46 -2.08 -13.26
N LEU A 302 3.34 -2.49 -12.63
CA LEU A 302 3.33 -3.57 -11.65
C LEU A 302 3.51 -4.95 -12.31
N SER A 303 3.13 -5.11 -13.59
CA SER A 303 3.47 -6.31 -14.37
C SER A 303 4.97 -6.48 -14.52
N ALA A 304 5.71 -5.41 -14.82
CA ALA A 304 7.17 -5.45 -14.85
C ALA A 304 7.80 -5.73 -13.48
N ASN A 305 7.06 -5.49 -12.37
CA ASN A 305 7.46 -5.82 -11.01
C ASN A 305 7.15 -7.25 -10.59
N GLY A 306 6.62 -8.09 -11.46
CA GLY A 306 6.29 -9.50 -11.18
C GLY A 306 7.48 -10.32 -10.66
N PHE A 307 8.70 -9.92 -11.01
CA PHE A 307 9.94 -10.56 -10.54
C PHE A 307 10.06 -10.64 -9.02
N LYS A 308 9.45 -9.72 -8.28
CA LYS A 308 9.52 -9.69 -6.81
C LYS A 308 9.07 -11.00 -6.15
N ASN A 309 8.11 -11.69 -6.77
CA ASN A 309 7.59 -12.96 -6.29
C ASN A 309 8.50 -14.15 -6.63
N PHE A 310 9.54 -13.94 -7.45
CA PHE A 310 10.45 -14.98 -7.94
C PHE A 310 11.93 -14.63 -7.71
N MET A 311 12.22 -13.49 -7.06
CA MET A 311 13.58 -13.01 -6.87
C MET A 311 14.53 -14.05 -6.26
N PRO A 312 14.20 -14.77 -5.16
CA PRO A 312 15.06 -15.82 -4.64
C PRO A 312 15.32 -16.93 -5.65
N SER A 313 14.30 -17.35 -6.44
CA SER A 313 14.47 -18.36 -7.48
C SER A 313 15.39 -17.88 -8.60
N VAL A 314 15.35 -16.60 -8.97
CA VAL A 314 16.24 -16.00 -9.97
C VAL A 314 17.67 -15.95 -9.44
N VAL A 315 17.88 -15.54 -8.20
CA VAL A 315 19.20 -15.52 -7.55
C VAL A 315 19.76 -16.95 -7.40
N GLN A 316 18.91 -17.95 -7.10
CA GLN A 316 19.32 -19.35 -7.01
C GLN A 316 19.98 -19.86 -8.30
N THR A 317 19.55 -19.35 -9.47
CA THR A 317 20.16 -19.74 -10.76
C THR A 317 21.58 -19.25 -10.96
N LEU A 318 22.14 -18.45 -10.02
CA LEU A 318 23.54 -18.08 -10.01
C LEU A 318 24.47 -19.20 -9.46
N GLY A 319 23.88 -20.27 -8.90
CA GLY A 319 24.63 -21.45 -8.47
C GLY A 319 25.18 -21.42 -7.05
N PHE A 320 24.72 -20.47 -6.21
CA PHE A 320 25.10 -20.39 -4.80
C PHE A 320 24.28 -21.35 -3.92
N SER A 321 24.78 -21.62 -2.72
CA SER A 321 24.02 -22.35 -1.70
C SER A 321 22.71 -21.60 -1.33
N THR A 322 21.73 -22.32 -0.81
CA THR A 322 20.43 -21.72 -0.41
C THR A 322 20.61 -20.54 0.54
N THR A 323 21.50 -20.68 1.54
CA THR A 323 21.78 -19.60 2.51
C THR A 323 22.36 -18.36 1.82
N ILE A 324 23.38 -18.52 0.98
CA ILE A 324 23.99 -17.38 0.25
C ILE A 324 22.99 -16.78 -0.72
N THR A 325 22.20 -17.59 -1.41
CA THR A 325 21.14 -17.14 -2.32
C THR A 325 20.16 -16.19 -1.60
N LEU A 326 19.69 -16.59 -0.42
CA LEU A 326 18.77 -15.78 0.39
C LEU A 326 19.41 -14.47 0.89
N VAL A 327 20.69 -14.53 1.31
CA VAL A 327 21.43 -13.30 1.71
C VAL A 327 21.59 -12.36 0.52
N LEU A 328 21.88 -12.87 -0.68
CA LEU A 328 22.05 -12.07 -1.89
C LEU A 328 20.76 -11.41 -2.39
N THR A 329 19.59 -11.78 -1.89
CA THR A 329 18.35 -11.02 -2.18
C THR A 329 18.28 -9.68 -1.47
N CYS A 330 18.99 -9.50 -0.36
CA CYS A 330 18.91 -8.29 0.47
C CYS A 330 19.48 -7.02 -0.22
N PRO A 331 20.71 -7.00 -0.79
CA PRO A 331 21.30 -5.79 -1.36
C PRO A 331 20.47 -5.13 -2.47
N PRO A 332 19.87 -5.87 -3.45
CA PRO A 332 19.01 -5.25 -4.46
C PRO A 332 17.79 -4.51 -3.88
N TYR A 333 17.16 -5.06 -2.83
CA TYR A 333 16.01 -4.40 -2.19
C TYR A 333 16.42 -3.22 -1.31
N LEU A 334 17.59 -3.26 -0.66
CA LEU A 334 18.13 -2.08 0.03
C LEU A 334 18.42 -0.95 -0.96
N LEU A 335 19.05 -1.27 -2.09
CA LEU A 335 19.28 -0.30 -3.16
C LEU A 335 17.94 0.28 -3.67
N ALA A 336 16.92 -0.57 -3.83
CA ALA A 336 15.58 -0.14 -4.22
C ALA A 336 14.93 0.81 -3.21
N ALA A 337 15.14 0.59 -1.92
CA ALA A 337 14.62 1.47 -0.87
C ALA A 337 15.21 2.90 -1.00
N PHE A 338 16.53 3.01 -1.11
CA PHE A 338 17.20 4.30 -1.29
C PHE A 338 16.82 4.97 -2.61
N ALA A 339 16.87 4.22 -3.71
CA ALA A 339 16.53 4.73 -5.04
C ALA A 339 15.08 5.19 -5.13
N SER A 340 14.14 4.46 -4.54
CA SER A 340 12.72 4.82 -4.52
C SER A 340 12.47 6.15 -3.82
N VAL A 341 13.11 6.39 -2.68
CA VAL A 341 13.01 7.67 -1.95
C VAL A 341 13.63 8.79 -2.77
N ALA A 342 14.85 8.59 -3.29
CA ALA A 342 15.58 9.59 -4.06
C ALA A 342 14.81 10.01 -5.34
N VAL A 343 14.32 9.04 -6.11
CA VAL A 343 13.56 9.28 -7.36
C VAL A 343 12.22 9.96 -7.07
N SER A 344 11.51 9.52 -6.03
CA SER A 344 10.22 10.14 -5.63
C SER A 344 10.41 11.56 -5.14
N TRP A 345 11.44 11.82 -4.32
CA TRP A 345 11.79 13.15 -3.83
C TRP A 345 12.20 14.07 -4.98
N SER A 346 13.08 13.62 -5.87
CA SER A 346 13.54 14.36 -7.04
C SER A 346 12.38 14.73 -7.96
N SER A 347 11.49 13.77 -8.25
CA SER A 347 10.28 14.04 -9.06
C SER A 347 9.37 15.07 -8.41
N GLY A 348 9.25 15.07 -7.09
CA GLY A 348 8.51 16.10 -6.34
C GLY A 348 9.18 17.47 -6.39
N TYR A 349 10.49 17.52 -6.18
CA TYR A 349 11.28 18.75 -6.15
C TYR A 349 11.28 19.48 -7.49
N PHE A 350 11.55 18.76 -8.59
CA PHE A 350 11.55 19.33 -9.96
C PHE A 350 10.14 19.47 -10.55
N ASN A 351 9.13 18.96 -9.84
CA ASN A 351 7.74 18.94 -10.31
C ASN A 351 7.58 18.31 -11.71
N GLU A 352 8.36 17.26 -11.98
CA GLU A 352 8.47 16.56 -13.24
C GLU A 352 8.24 15.05 -13.04
N ARG A 353 7.38 14.43 -13.84
CA ARG A 353 6.96 13.03 -13.68
C ARG A 353 7.47 12.14 -14.81
N THR A 354 7.34 12.59 -16.04
CA THR A 354 7.56 11.77 -17.24
C THR A 354 9.01 11.33 -17.40
N TRP A 355 9.98 12.24 -17.20
CA TRP A 355 11.39 11.91 -17.32
C TRP A 355 11.87 10.99 -16.20
N HIS A 356 11.38 11.17 -14.97
CA HIS A 356 11.72 10.28 -13.84
C HIS A 356 11.23 8.86 -14.09
N ILE A 357 10.01 8.70 -14.64
CA ILE A 357 9.48 7.40 -15.07
C ILE A 357 10.34 6.84 -16.21
N THR A 358 10.65 7.64 -17.22
CA THR A 358 11.41 7.21 -18.40
C THR A 358 12.80 6.72 -18.03
N ILE A 359 13.57 7.50 -17.26
CA ILE A 359 14.92 7.13 -16.84
C ILE A 359 14.89 5.86 -15.98
N SER A 360 13.99 5.80 -14.99
CA SER A 360 13.84 4.60 -14.15
C SER A 360 13.51 3.35 -14.97
N LYS A 361 12.59 3.47 -15.93
CA LYS A 361 12.23 2.33 -16.78
C LYS A 361 13.32 1.97 -17.79
N ALA A 362 14.06 2.94 -18.31
CA ALA A 362 15.22 2.69 -19.20
C ALA A 362 16.30 1.88 -18.46
N VAL A 363 16.64 2.27 -17.23
CA VAL A 363 17.59 1.51 -16.37
C VAL A 363 17.09 0.10 -16.10
N ALA A 364 15.79 -0.05 -15.81
CA ALA A 364 15.20 -1.38 -15.60
C ALA A 364 15.26 -2.25 -16.86
N ILE A 365 14.95 -1.69 -18.04
CA ILE A 365 15.02 -2.39 -19.34
C ILE A 365 16.44 -2.89 -19.58
N VAL A 366 17.46 -2.05 -19.37
CA VAL A 366 18.87 -2.46 -19.50
C VAL A 366 19.17 -3.62 -18.55
N GLY A 367 18.71 -3.56 -17.30
CA GLY A 367 18.87 -4.64 -16.34
C GLY A 367 18.22 -5.96 -16.81
N PHE A 368 16.97 -5.92 -17.29
CA PHE A 368 16.28 -7.12 -17.81
C PHE A 368 16.98 -7.73 -19.03
N ILE A 369 17.47 -6.88 -19.96
CA ILE A 369 18.21 -7.34 -21.13
C ILE A 369 19.52 -8.02 -20.72
N ILE A 370 20.33 -7.39 -19.85
CA ILE A 370 21.59 -7.98 -19.34
C ILE A 370 21.29 -9.32 -18.64
N GLY A 371 20.25 -9.38 -17.80
CA GLY A 371 19.86 -10.59 -17.05
C GLY A 371 19.56 -11.80 -17.95
N THR A 372 19.05 -11.55 -19.16
CA THR A 372 18.74 -12.59 -20.16
C THR A 372 19.90 -12.85 -21.12
N ALA A 373 20.70 -11.84 -21.46
CA ALA A 373 21.72 -11.93 -22.49
C ALA A 373 22.95 -12.75 -22.06
N THR A 374 23.31 -12.75 -20.77
CA THR A 374 24.54 -13.37 -20.26
C THR A 374 24.28 -14.42 -19.19
N LEU A 375 25.21 -15.37 -19.07
CA LEU A 375 25.27 -16.33 -17.95
C LEU A 375 26.36 -15.97 -16.93
N ASN A 376 27.12 -14.88 -17.14
CA ASN A 376 28.11 -14.43 -16.18
C ASN A 376 27.42 -14.04 -14.87
N VAL A 377 27.83 -14.65 -13.76
CA VAL A 377 27.23 -14.49 -12.43
C VAL A 377 27.24 -13.02 -11.97
N GLY A 378 28.39 -12.36 -12.12
CA GLY A 378 28.55 -10.95 -11.70
C GLY A 378 27.66 -10.00 -12.51
N ALA A 379 27.62 -10.17 -13.84
CA ALA A 379 26.79 -9.35 -14.72
C ALA A 379 25.30 -9.56 -14.45
N ARG A 380 24.87 -10.81 -14.20
CA ARG A 380 23.47 -11.10 -13.84
C ARG A 380 23.08 -10.53 -12.49
N TYR A 381 23.94 -10.62 -11.49
CA TYR A 381 23.66 -10.04 -10.18
C TYR A 381 23.61 -8.51 -10.24
N PHE A 382 24.53 -7.88 -10.98
CA PHE A 382 24.48 -6.45 -11.25
C PHE A 382 23.18 -6.04 -11.96
N ALA A 383 22.75 -6.82 -12.96
CA ALA A 383 21.47 -6.61 -13.65
C ALA A 383 20.28 -6.66 -12.68
N MET A 384 20.28 -7.61 -11.72
CA MET A 384 19.27 -7.69 -10.68
C MET A 384 19.24 -6.42 -9.81
N CYS A 385 20.40 -5.89 -9.41
CA CYS A 385 20.49 -4.63 -8.70
C CYS A 385 19.91 -3.46 -9.52
N LEU A 386 20.18 -3.42 -10.83
CA LEU A 386 19.67 -2.37 -11.71
C LEU A 386 18.14 -2.41 -11.80
N PHE A 387 17.54 -3.53 -12.20
CA PHE A 387 16.10 -3.55 -12.42
C PHE A 387 15.31 -3.48 -11.10
N VAL A 388 15.77 -4.11 -10.03
CA VAL A 388 15.13 -3.99 -8.71
C VAL A 388 15.23 -2.56 -8.20
N GLY A 389 16.42 -1.96 -8.26
CA GLY A 389 16.66 -0.59 -7.78
C GLY A 389 15.83 0.46 -8.53
N ALA A 390 15.65 0.28 -9.83
CA ALA A 390 15.01 1.29 -10.68
C ALA A 390 13.47 1.33 -10.62
N VAL A 391 12.80 0.20 -10.31
CA VAL A 391 11.34 0.13 -10.52
C VAL A 391 10.50 0.66 -9.36
N TYR A 392 10.93 0.58 -8.10
CA TYR A 392 10.05 0.85 -6.96
C TYR A 392 9.57 2.32 -6.84
N GLY A 393 10.40 3.29 -7.23
CA GLY A 393 10.03 4.72 -7.18
C GLY A 393 8.89 5.10 -8.13
N VAL A 394 8.75 4.40 -9.24
CA VAL A 394 7.76 4.71 -10.28
C VAL A 394 6.31 4.56 -9.80
N ASN A 395 6.04 3.61 -8.90
CA ASN A 395 4.68 3.42 -8.35
C ASN A 395 4.20 4.64 -7.56
N ASN A 396 5.08 5.21 -6.75
CA ASN A 396 4.76 6.40 -5.96
C ASN A 396 4.49 7.61 -6.87
N ILE A 397 5.32 7.76 -7.93
CA ILE A 397 5.13 8.82 -8.92
C ILE A 397 3.80 8.66 -9.65
N ASN A 398 3.44 7.43 -10.07
CA ASN A 398 2.18 7.16 -10.75
C ASN A 398 0.97 7.53 -9.89
N LEU A 399 0.92 7.10 -8.64
CA LEU A 399 -0.20 7.40 -7.73
C LEU A 399 -0.28 8.90 -7.40
N ALA A 400 0.86 9.55 -7.16
CA ALA A 400 0.91 10.99 -6.92
C ALA A 400 0.47 11.79 -8.15
N TRP A 401 0.88 11.37 -9.36
CA TRP A 401 0.49 11.99 -10.62
C TRP A 401 -1.01 11.81 -10.89
N THR A 402 -1.54 10.62 -10.67
CA THR A 402 -3.00 10.35 -10.72
C THR A 402 -3.76 11.29 -9.80
N ALA A 403 -3.34 11.39 -8.55
CA ALA A 403 -3.98 12.23 -7.54
C ALA A 403 -3.99 13.72 -7.92
N ALA A 404 -2.91 14.20 -8.56
CA ALA A 404 -2.79 15.58 -9.01
C ALA A 404 -3.60 15.87 -10.29
N THR A 405 -3.76 14.87 -11.16
CA THR A 405 -4.39 15.07 -12.48
C THR A 405 -5.89 14.83 -12.45
N VAL A 406 -6.37 13.79 -11.76
CA VAL A 406 -7.79 13.37 -11.74
C VAL A 406 -8.51 13.85 -10.48
N GLY A 407 -7.82 14.58 -9.61
CA GLY A 407 -8.30 14.97 -8.29
C GLY A 407 -9.08 16.31 -8.26
N GLN A 408 -10.04 16.55 -9.17
CA GLN A 408 -10.86 17.78 -9.16
C GLN A 408 -11.76 17.89 -7.92
N THR A 409 -12.27 16.75 -7.42
CA THR A 409 -13.00 16.65 -6.15
C THR A 409 -12.34 15.60 -5.27
N ASN A 410 -12.50 15.69 -3.94
CA ASN A 410 -11.90 14.73 -3.02
C ASN A 410 -12.42 13.31 -3.26
N GLU A 411 -13.70 13.15 -3.59
CA GLU A 411 -14.33 11.87 -3.89
C GLU A 411 -13.78 11.25 -5.17
N LYS A 412 -13.71 12.04 -6.25
CA LYS A 412 -13.12 11.62 -7.52
C LYS A 412 -11.67 11.20 -7.34
N LYS A 413 -10.87 11.98 -6.58
CA LYS A 413 -9.47 11.68 -6.27
C LYS A 413 -9.31 10.34 -5.55
N THR A 414 -10.09 10.13 -4.48
CA THR A 414 -10.02 8.90 -3.68
C THR A 414 -10.39 7.67 -4.50
N VAL A 415 -11.47 7.75 -5.27
CA VAL A 415 -11.91 6.68 -6.16
C VAL A 415 -10.88 6.42 -7.27
N ALA A 416 -10.31 7.48 -7.87
CA ALA A 416 -9.32 7.34 -8.92
C ALA A 416 -8.06 6.60 -8.42
N ILE A 417 -7.53 6.97 -7.26
CA ILE A 417 -6.39 6.29 -6.65
C ILE A 417 -6.72 4.82 -6.37
N ALA A 418 -7.91 4.54 -5.84
CA ALA A 418 -8.35 3.19 -5.55
C ALA A 418 -8.44 2.32 -6.83
N ILE A 419 -9.02 2.84 -7.91
CA ILE A 419 -9.12 2.14 -9.20
C ILE A 419 -7.73 1.86 -9.77
N VAL A 420 -6.84 2.87 -9.82
CA VAL A 420 -5.48 2.70 -10.35
C VAL A 420 -4.69 1.67 -9.54
N ASN A 421 -4.80 1.71 -8.21
CA ASN A 421 -4.13 0.74 -7.34
C ASN A 421 -4.69 -0.68 -7.52
N THR A 422 -6.01 -0.83 -7.60
CA THR A 422 -6.68 -2.13 -7.77
C THR A 422 -6.33 -2.76 -9.11
N LEU A 423 -6.48 -2.01 -10.22
CA LEU A 423 -6.13 -2.48 -11.55
C LEU A 423 -4.62 -2.71 -11.71
N GLY A 424 -3.81 -1.92 -11.01
CA GLY A 424 -2.38 -2.19 -10.90
C GLY A 424 -2.10 -3.55 -10.25
N ASN A 425 -2.65 -3.81 -9.08
CA ASN A 425 -2.43 -5.07 -8.35
C ASN A 425 -3.00 -6.30 -9.08
N LEU A 426 -4.00 -6.14 -9.97
CA LEU A 426 -4.50 -7.22 -10.82
C LEU A 426 -3.38 -7.87 -11.65
N SER A 427 -2.30 -7.12 -11.95
CA SER A 427 -1.13 -7.65 -12.64
C SER A 427 -0.51 -8.87 -11.95
N PHE A 428 -0.54 -8.94 -10.62
CA PHE A 428 0.02 -10.06 -9.86
C PHE A 428 -0.82 -11.35 -9.92
N VAL A 429 -1.99 -11.31 -10.55
CA VAL A 429 -2.79 -12.51 -10.82
C VAL A 429 -2.21 -13.27 -12.03
N TYR A 430 -1.76 -12.58 -13.07
CA TYR A 430 -1.28 -13.23 -14.30
C TYR A 430 0.24 -13.26 -14.43
N THR A 431 0.97 -12.30 -13.85
CA THR A 431 2.43 -12.26 -13.98
C THR A 431 3.17 -13.46 -13.42
N PRO A 432 2.70 -14.20 -12.37
CA PRO A 432 3.37 -15.41 -11.93
C PRO A 432 3.53 -16.46 -13.03
N TYR A 433 2.60 -16.55 -13.97
CA TYR A 433 2.65 -17.52 -15.06
C TYR A 433 3.71 -17.20 -16.12
N LEU A 434 4.30 -15.99 -16.07
CA LEU A 434 5.44 -15.62 -16.92
C LEU A 434 6.78 -16.20 -16.42
N TRP A 435 6.81 -16.80 -15.22
CA TRP A 435 7.99 -17.33 -14.56
C TRP A 435 7.97 -18.86 -14.44
N PRO A 436 7.85 -19.63 -15.56
CA PRO A 436 7.85 -21.07 -15.48
C PRO A 436 9.26 -21.58 -15.12
N ASP A 437 9.34 -22.67 -14.35
CA ASP A 437 10.62 -23.28 -13.97
C ASP A 437 11.38 -23.86 -15.18
N THR A 438 10.68 -24.14 -16.29
CA THR A 438 11.27 -24.60 -17.56
C THR A 438 12.19 -23.56 -18.22
N ASP A 439 12.00 -22.26 -17.91
CA ASP A 439 12.77 -21.16 -18.47
C ASP A 439 14.10 -20.90 -17.74
N LYS A 440 14.40 -21.66 -16.68
CA LYS A 440 15.69 -21.54 -15.98
C LYS A 440 16.86 -21.86 -16.92
N PRO A 441 18.01 -21.20 -16.76
CA PRO A 441 18.33 -20.22 -15.72
C PRO A 441 18.04 -18.76 -16.10
N ARG A 442 17.70 -18.45 -17.36
CA ARG A 442 17.62 -17.08 -17.90
C ARG A 442 16.24 -16.41 -17.76
N PHE A 443 15.19 -17.20 -17.61
CA PHE A 443 13.79 -16.74 -17.60
C PHE A 443 13.45 -15.79 -18.77
N PRO A 444 13.71 -16.19 -20.04
CA PRO A 444 13.56 -15.30 -21.18
C PRO A 444 12.14 -14.73 -21.31
N MET A 445 11.11 -15.58 -21.14
CA MET A 445 9.72 -15.17 -21.22
C MET A 445 9.41 -14.01 -20.24
N ALA A 446 9.77 -14.16 -18.97
CA ALA A 446 9.53 -13.16 -17.94
C ALA A 446 10.33 -11.88 -18.16
N MET A 447 11.61 -12.01 -18.53
CA MET A 447 12.49 -10.85 -18.72
C MET A 447 12.07 -10.02 -19.92
N TRP A 448 11.78 -10.66 -21.08
CA TRP A 448 11.31 -9.93 -22.26
C TRP A 448 9.91 -9.34 -22.08
N ALA A 449 9.01 -10.05 -21.38
CA ALA A 449 7.71 -9.48 -20.99
C ALA A 449 7.89 -8.25 -20.12
N SER A 450 8.82 -8.27 -19.15
CA SER A 450 9.12 -7.11 -18.29
C SER A 450 9.72 -5.94 -19.07
N VAL A 451 10.52 -6.20 -20.09
CA VAL A 451 10.98 -5.16 -21.06
C VAL A 451 9.78 -4.54 -21.77
N GLY A 452 8.89 -5.37 -22.33
CA GLY A 452 7.68 -4.91 -23.01
C GLY A 452 6.76 -4.08 -22.11
N PHE A 453 6.50 -4.53 -20.87
CA PHE A 453 5.71 -3.81 -19.89
C PHE A 453 6.37 -2.48 -19.47
N SER A 454 7.70 -2.46 -19.32
CA SER A 454 8.45 -1.24 -19.01
C SER A 454 8.39 -0.23 -20.15
N ALA A 455 8.58 -0.68 -21.38
CA ALA A 455 8.45 0.16 -22.58
C ALA A 455 7.02 0.70 -22.72
N GLY A 456 6.00 -0.14 -22.54
CA GLY A 456 4.60 0.27 -22.51
C GLY A 456 4.30 1.32 -21.45
N THR A 457 4.86 1.19 -20.25
CA THR A 457 4.75 2.20 -19.18
C THR A 457 5.28 3.56 -19.65
N VAL A 458 6.45 3.59 -20.32
CA VAL A 458 7.04 4.83 -20.87
C VAL A 458 6.15 5.42 -21.95
N VAL A 459 5.65 4.61 -22.89
CA VAL A 459 4.75 5.08 -23.97
C VAL A 459 3.51 5.74 -23.39
N ILE A 460 2.87 5.13 -22.38
CA ILE A 460 1.69 5.74 -21.73
C ILE A 460 2.06 7.02 -20.97
N ALA A 461 3.20 7.07 -20.29
CA ALA A 461 3.67 8.28 -19.61
C ALA A 461 3.86 9.46 -20.59
N TRP A 462 4.44 9.22 -21.76
CA TRP A 462 4.59 10.24 -22.81
C TRP A 462 3.26 10.62 -23.46
N THR A 463 2.34 9.66 -23.63
CA THR A 463 0.98 9.93 -24.09
C THR A 463 0.26 10.86 -23.13
N LEU A 464 0.32 10.58 -21.81
CA LEU A 464 -0.23 11.45 -20.77
C LEU A 464 0.42 12.84 -20.82
N ARG A 465 1.74 12.94 -20.93
CA ARG A 465 2.46 14.21 -21.08
C ARG A 465 1.92 15.02 -22.25
N PHE A 466 1.77 14.39 -23.41
CA PHE A 466 1.25 15.05 -24.61
C PHE A 466 -0.18 15.57 -24.40
N ILE A 467 -1.06 14.75 -23.84
CA ILE A 467 -2.45 15.12 -23.54
C ILE A 467 -2.49 16.29 -22.56
N LEU A 468 -1.79 16.18 -21.42
CA LEU A 468 -1.79 17.22 -20.38
C LEU A 468 -1.16 18.53 -20.87
N SER A 469 -0.10 18.46 -21.68
CA SER A 469 0.49 19.63 -22.30
C SER A 469 -0.50 20.33 -23.24
N ARG A 470 -1.28 19.55 -24.03
CA ARG A 470 -2.35 20.09 -24.88
C ARG A 470 -3.47 20.70 -24.06
N ASP A 471 -3.90 20.04 -22.97
CA ASP A 471 -4.93 20.57 -22.09
C ASP A 471 -4.46 21.86 -21.40
N ASN A 472 -3.21 21.94 -20.95
CA ASN A 472 -2.63 23.17 -20.41
C ASN A 472 -2.63 24.32 -21.43
N LYS A 473 -2.34 24.06 -22.71
CA LYS A 473 -2.43 25.07 -23.77
C LYS A 473 -3.86 25.57 -23.95
N LYS A 474 -4.87 24.69 -23.87
CA LYS A 474 -6.28 25.08 -23.95
C LYS A 474 -6.69 25.92 -22.73
N ILE A 475 -6.25 25.57 -21.51
CA ILE A 475 -6.52 26.32 -20.29
C ILE A 475 -5.96 27.73 -20.41
N ARG A 476 -4.70 27.88 -20.86
CA ARG A 476 -4.08 29.21 -21.07
C ARG A 476 -4.79 30.04 -22.12
N ALA A 477 -5.27 29.41 -23.21
CA ALA A 477 -6.00 30.09 -24.27
C ALA A 477 -7.40 30.57 -23.80
N ALA A 478 -8.05 29.78 -22.92
CA ALA A 478 -9.38 30.10 -22.40
C ALA A 478 -9.32 31.11 -21.23
N ASN A 479 -8.27 31.07 -20.42
CA ASN A 479 -8.08 31.97 -19.27
C ASN A 479 -6.57 32.30 -19.15
N PRO A 480 -6.14 33.49 -19.64
CA PRO A 480 -4.75 33.93 -19.56
C PRO A 480 -4.22 34.08 -18.12
N ASP A 481 -5.11 34.36 -17.16
CA ASP A 481 -4.77 34.55 -15.75
C ASP A 481 -4.78 33.24 -14.93
N ALA A 482 -5.00 32.10 -15.59
CA ALA A 482 -4.98 30.81 -14.91
C ALA A 482 -3.61 30.52 -14.30
N VAL A 483 -3.57 30.19 -13.02
CA VAL A 483 -2.34 29.90 -12.26
C VAL A 483 -2.11 28.39 -12.09
N ASN A 484 -3.17 27.58 -12.19
CA ASN A 484 -3.11 26.14 -11.95
C ASN A 484 -3.07 25.35 -13.25
N PHE A 485 -1.97 24.61 -13.45
CA PHE A 485 -1.75 23.75 -14.61
C PHE A 485 -1.49 22.31 -14.19
N TYR A 486 -1.80 21.38 -15.09
CA TYR A 486 -1.44 19.97 -14.87
C TYR A 486 0.09 19.81 -14.92
N VAL A 487 0.62 19.07 -13.95
CA VAL A 487 2.02 18.65 -13.90
C VAL A 487 2.23 17.45 -14.83
N TYR A 488 3.36 17.39 -15.56
CA TYR A 488 3.67 16.27 -16.46
C TYR A 488 5.15 15.94 -16.53
#